data_baef4d73d59f035a14515e0715b7d544
#
_entry.id   baef4d73d59f035a14515e0715b7d544
#
_cell.length_a   1.000
_cell.length_b   1.000
_cell.length_c   1.000
_cell.angle_alpha   90.00
_cell.angle_beta   90.00
_cell.angle_gamma   90.00
#
_symmetry.space_group_name_H-M   'P 1'
#
loop_
_entity.id
_entity.type
_entity.pdbx_description
1 polymer ?
#
loop_
_entity_poly.entity_id
_entity_poly.type
_entity_poly.pdbx_seq_one_letter_code
_entity_poly.pdbx_strand_id
1 'polypeptide(L)'
;GCGKKDAEETTAAPTESSTPSDSTEAAAAEKADPGKLTKLGTYKGVEVKKNSTEVTPEELEQRIQGILDANPEYIEITDRPAQNGDIVNIDFVGMKDGEAFDGGTAEDFPLELGSNSFIDGFEEGLVGAEAGSELSLNLTFPEDYFNADLAGQEVVFDVTVNSIEEKKEAVLDENFVQRMSDFTTVDEFKADTLADMEQEKETMAENQLEYDAFMAALDNSEFELNEEAVEQQYEAQMDYYTSMVQMYGMTMDDYVAAFGMTMDDFQKELRTAAENALKQELLVDAVAEEEKLEVTDEDRQKVADQYGTDIQNMKDTYGEEALDRTALVYKVQALVKDNAVVK
;
A
#
# COMPACT_ATOMS: atom_id res chain seq x y z
N GLY A 1 -15.67 13.92 -1.48
CA GLY A 1 -14.29 14.07 -1.05
C GLY A 1 -14.14 13.81 0.43
N CYS A 2 -14.09 12.55 0.85
CA CYS A 2 -13.71 12.21 2.22
C CYS A 2 -12.20 12.06 2.30
N GLY A 3 -11.61 12.75 3.27
CA GLY A 3 -10.19 12.79 3.50
C GLY A 3 -9.60 11.42 3.83
N LYS A 4 -8.40 11.24 3.33
CA LYS A 4 -7.51 10.10 3.50
C LYS A 4 -7.34 9.65 4.95
N LYS A 5 -7.43 8.35 5.17
CA LYS A 5 -6.43 7.57 5.93
C LYS A 5 -6.56 6.09 5.62
N ASP A 6 -5.40 5.54 5.36
CA ASP A 6 -5.09 4.19 4.94
C ASP A 6 -5.57 3.11 5.92
N ALA A 7 -6.08 2.02 5.39
CA ALA A 7 -5.97 0.71 6.01
C ALA A 7 -5.89 -0.34 4.90
N GLU A 8 -4.73 -0.96 4.83
CA GLU A 8 -4.39 -2.12 4.03
C GLU A 8 -5.17 -3.35 4.49
N GLU A 9 -5.61 -4.17 3.57
CA GLU A 9 -5.07 -5.51 3.36
C GLU A 9 -5.87 -6.22 2.29
N THR A 10 -5.24 -6.54 1.20
CA THR A 10 -5.55 -7.78 0.49
C THR A 10 -4.37 -8.21 -0.35
N THR A 11 -3.94 -9.41 -0.05
CA THR A 11 -2.97 -10.21 -0.78
C THR A 11 -3.30 -10.28 -2.27
N ALA A 12 -2.49 -9.62 -3.07
CA ALA A 12 -2.29 -9.97 -4.45
C ALA A 12 -0.80 -9.98 -4.70
N ALA A 13 -0.33 -11.03 -5.35
CA ALA A 13 1.03 -11.13 -5.82
C ALA A 13 1.41 -9.89 -6.61
N PRO A 14 2.66 -9.40 -6.54
CA PRO A 14 3.04 -8.17 -7.20
C PRO A 14 2.97 -8.35 -8.71
N THR A 15 1.91 -7.81 -9.31
CA THR A 15 1.91 -7.49 -10.72
C THR A 15 2.63 -6.18 -10.88
N GLU A 16 3.69 -6.25 -11.62
CA GLU A 16 4.65 -5.22 -11.95
C GLU A 16 4.09 -3.80 -12.07
N SER A 17 4.54 -2.95 -11.18
CA SER A 17 4.76 -1.55 -11.49
C SER A 17 6.26 -1.37 -11.65
N SER A 18 6.72 -1.11 -12.85
CA SER A 18 8.08 -0.67 -13.09
C SER A 18 8.26 0.69 -12.45
N THR A 19 8.71 0.70 -11.19
CA THR A 19 9.19 1.91 -10.56
C THR A 19 10.61 2.21 -11.04
N PRO A 20 10.91 3.46 -11.42
CA PRO A 20 12.29 3.85 -11.66
C PRO A 20 13.08 3.72 -10.35
N SER A 21 14.15 2.97 -10.40
CA SER A 21 15.09 2.77 -9.32
C SER A 21 15.71 4.10 -8.88
N ASP A 22 15.54 4.45 -7.61
CA ASP A 22 16.37 5.46 -6.94
C ASP A 22 17.77 4.85 -6.74
N SER A 23 18.68 5.18 -7.65
CA SER A 23 20.06 4.73 -7.58
C SER A 23 20.93 5.82 -6.93
N THR A 24 21.26 5.60 -5.66
CA THR A 24 22.48 6.17 -5.09
C THR A 24 23.70 5.67 -5.87
N GLU A 25 24.58 6.61 -6.26
CA GLU A 25 25.82 6.41 -7.01
C GLU A 25 26.65 5.19 -6.56
N ALA A 26 26.46 4.06 -7.23
CA ALA A 26 27.54 3.15 -7.55
C ALA A 26 27.81 3.35 -9.04
N ALA A 27 29.08 3.38 -9.46
CA ALA A 27 29.47 3.53 -10.85
C ALA A 27 28.63 2.57 -11.70
N ALA A 28 27.67 3.12 -12.47
CA ALA A 28 26.73 2.33 -13.24
C ALA A 28 27.55 1.53 -14.25
N ALA A 29 27.50 0.19 -14.15
CA ALA A 29 27.96 -0.67 -15.23
C ALA A 29 27.20 -0.28 -16.50
N GLU A 30 27.92 -0.14 -17.61
CA GLU A 30 27.31 0.16 -18.90
C GLU A 30 26.18 -0.84 -19.17
N LYS A 31 24.97 -0.35 -19.51
CA LYS A 31 23.82 -1.18 -19.78
C LYS A 31 24.11 -2.06 -20.99
N ALA A 32 24.04 -3.38 -20.83
CA ALA A 32 24.21 -4.31 -21.94
C ALA A 32 23.11 -4.16 -22.97
N ASP A 33 23.46 -4.41 -24.24
CA ASP A 33 22.49 -4.45 -25.34
C ASP A 33 21.40 -5.50 -25.03
N PRO A 34 20.11 -5.15 -25.08
CA PRO A 34 19.03 -6.07 -24.71
C PRO A 34 18.89 -7.27 -25.65
N GLY A 35 19.43 -7.20 -26.84
CA GLY A 35 19.26 -8.19 -27.90
C GLY A 35 18.42 -7.64 -29.05
N LYS A 36 17.64 -8.51 -29.68
CA LYS A 36 16.88 -8.17 -30.90
C LYS A 36 15.44 -8.67 -30.84
N LEU A 37 14.54 -7.87 -31.33
CA LEU A 37 13.24 -8.33 -31.80
C LEU A 37 13.45 -8.87 -33.23
N THR A 38 13.30 -10.17 -33.42
CA THR A 38 13.55 -10.83 -34.72
C THR A 38 12.31 -10.81 -35.62
N LYS A 39 11.13 -10.75 -35.00
CA LYS A 39 9.85 -10.64 -35.72
C LYS A 39 8.83 -9.90 -34.89
N LEU A 40 8.36 -8.76 -35.41
CA LEU A 40 7.23 -8.03 -34.85
C LEU A 40 5.93 -8.77 -35.21
N GLY A 41 5.26 -9.32 -34.20
CA GLY A 41 3.98 -9.98 -34.36
C GLY A 41 2.79 -9.01 -34.39
N THR A 42 1.61 -9.56 -34.38
CA THR A 42 0.38 -8.77 -34.34
C THR A 42 0.28 -8.00 -33.01
N TYR A 43 0.25 -6.69 -33.10
CA TYR A 43 0.04 -5.78 -31.96
C TYR A 43 -1.20 -4.91 -32.12
N LYS A 44 -1.75 -4.77 -33.34
CA LYS A 44 -3.07 -4.18 -33.61
C LYS A 44 -4.07 -5.31 -33.86
N GLY A 45 -5.20 -5.29 -33.17
CA GLY A 45 -6.23 -6.32 -33.31
C GLY A 45 -5.96 -7.58 -32.49
N VAL A 46 -5.12 -7.50 -31.45
CA VAL A 46 -4.99 -8.59 -30.46
C VAL A 46 -6.34 -8.81 -29.78
N GLU A 47 -6.66 -10.09 -29.53
CA GLU A 47 -7.93 -10.44 -28.89
C GLU A 47 -7.71 -10.52 -27.38
N VAL A 48 -8.53 -9.78 -26.63
CA VAL A 48 -8.48 -9.73 -25.16
C VAL A 48 -9.88 -9.77 -24.58
N LYS A 49 -9.97 -10.21 -23.34
CA LYS A 49 -11.21 -10.28 -22.59
C LYS A 49 -11.22 -9.20 -21.51
N LYS A 50 -12.29 -8.39 -21.47
CA LYS A 50 -12.49 -7.43 -20.38
C LYS A 50 -13.11 -8.13 -19.16
N ASN A 51 -12.53 -7.92 -18.00
CA ASN A 51 -13.09 -8.40 -16.73
C ASN A 51 -14.42 -7.70 -16.43
N SER A 52 -15.30 -8.39 -15.71
CA SER A 52 -16.58 -7.81 -15.28
C SER A 52 -16.36 -6.62 -14.35
N THR A 53 -17.13 -5.57 -14.56
CA THR A 53 -17.18 -4.37 -13.71
C THR A 53 -18.40 -4.35 -12.80
N GLU A 54 -19.21 -5.41 -12.84
CA GLU A 54 -20.39 -5.55 -12.02
C GLU A 54 -20.02 -5.67 -10.53
N VAL A 55 -20.70 -4.89 -9.69
CA VAL A 55 -20.63 -4.98 -8.24
C VAL A 55 -21.86 -5.72 -7.76
N THR A 56 -21.68 -6.85 -7.08
CA THR A 56 -22.80 -7.59 -6.50
C THR A 56 -23.34 -6.92 -5.26
N PRO A 57 -24.61 -7.15 -4.88
CA PRO A 57 -25.16 -6.65 -3.62
C PRO A 57 -24.35 -7.07 -2.40
N GLU A 58 -23.81 -8.29 -2.40
CA GLU A 58 -22.96 -8.83 -1.33
C GLU A 58 -21.65 -8.08 -1.20
N GLU A 59 -21.01 -7.74 -2.33
CA GLU A 59 -19.78 -6.94 -2.34
C GLU A 59 -20.02 -5.53 -1.79
N LEU A 60 -21.14 -4.90 -2.14
CA LEU A 60 -21.51 -3.59 -1.60
C LEU A 60 -21.74 -3.68 -0.09
N GLU A 61 -22.46 -4.70 0.37
CA GLU A 61 -22.71 -4.91 1.80
C GLU A 61 -21.41 -5.12 2.58
N GLN A 62 -20.49 -5.92 2.05
CA GLN A 62 -19.17 -6.14 2.65
C GLN A 62 -18.34 -4.84 2.72
N ARG A 63 -18.36 -4.02 1.66
CA ARG A 63 -17.69 -2.72 1.65
C ARG A 63 -18.27 -1.80 2.73
N ILE A 64 -19.59 -1.73 2.83
CA ILE A 64 -20.27 -0.90 3.83
C ILE A 64 -19.94 -1.41 5.24
N GLN A 65 -19.98 -2.72 5.46
CA GLN A 65 -19.62 -3.30 6.76
C GLN A 65 -18.17 -2.95 7.15
N GLY A 66 -17.25 -3.02 6.20
CA GLY A 66 -15.86 -2.59 6.42
C GLY A 66 -15.75 -1.11 6.80
N ILE A 67 -16.54 -0.23 6.20
CA ILE A 67 -16.59 1.19 6.56
C ILE A 67 -17.14 1.36 7.98
N LEU A 68 -18.19 0.64 8.35
CA LEU A 68 -18.75 0.67 9.70
C LEU A 68 -17.74 0.18 10.75
N ASP A 69 -17.07 -0.93 10.48
CA ASP A 69 -16.07 -1.52 11.39
C ASP A 69 -14.87 -0.60 11.62
N ALA A 70 -14.47 0.15 10.57
CA ALA A 70 -13.37 1.11 10.65
C ALA A 70 -13.75 2.43 11.35
N ASN A 71 -15.04 2.69 11.56
CA ASN A 71 -15.55 3.95 12.09
C ASN A 71 -16.55 3.72 13.23
N PRO A 72 -16.13 3.08 14.33
CA PRO A 72 -16.99 2.84 15.47
C PRO A 72 -17.48 4.16 16.06
N GLU A 73 -18.57 4.11 16.78
CA GLU A 73 -19.10 5.22 17.57
C GLU A 73 -18.47 5.24 18.97
N TYR A 74 -18.07 6.40 19.44
CA TYR A 74 -17.55 6.62 20.79
C TYR A 74 -18.56 7.42 21.60
N ILE A 75 -18.99 6.85 22.75
CA ILE A 75 -19.99 7.48 23.63
C ILE A 75 -19.32 7.78 24.95
N GLU A 76 -19.36 9.05 25.39
CA GLU A 76 -18.87 9.46 26.69
C GLU A 76 -19.67 8.77 27.82
N ILE A 77 -18.94 8.17 28.76
CA ILE A 77 -19.48 7.48 29.92
C ILE A 77 -19.23 8.31 31.17
N THR A 78 -20.31 8.69 31.85
CA THR A 78 -20.27 9.49 33.07
C THR A 78 -20.94 8.82 34.28
N ASP A 79 -21.61 7.70 34.07
CA ASP A 79 -22.51 7.03 35.02
C ASP A 79 -22.03 5.65 35.49
N ARG A 80 -20.88 5.22 35.03
CA ARG A 80 -20.23 3.96 35.45
C ARG A 80 -18.71 4.05 35.42
N PRO A 81 -17.99 3.17 36.12
CA PRO A 81 -16.54 3.07 36.02
C PRO A 81 -16.11 2.45 34.66
N ALA A 82 -14.82 2.62 34.34
CA ALA A 82 -14.21 2.08 33.17
C ALA A 82 -14.23 0.54 33.15
N GLN A 83 -14.45 -0.05 31.99
CA GLN A 83 -14.49 -1.48 31.72
C GLN A 83 -13.50 -1.83 30.59
N ASN A 84 -13.15 -3.11 30.46
CA ASN A 84 -12.43 -3.60 29.28
C ASN A 84 -13.22 -3.24 28.00
N GLY A 85 -12.49 -2.78 26.99
CA GLY A 85 -13.04 -2.32 25.74
C GLY A 85 -13.35 -0.81 25.69
N ASP A 86 -13.44 -0.15 26.84
CA ASP A 86 -13.58 1.31 26.89
C ASP A 86 -12.27 2.01 26.47
N ILE A 87 -12.40 3.21 25.98
CA ILE A 87 -11.27 4.12 25.73
C ILE A 87 -11.25 5.14 26.85
N VAL A 88 -10.15 5.16 27.61
CA VAL A 88 -9.91 6.16 28.64
C VAL A 88 -8.94 7.20 28.12
N ASN A 89 -9.28 8.47 28.29
CA ASN A 89 -8.34 9.57 28.10
C ASN A 89 -7.59 9.77 29.41
N ILE A 90 -6.28 9.61 29.39
CA ILE A 90 -5.43 9.63 30.58
C ILE A 90 -4.28 10.62 30.45
N ASP A 91 -3.92 11.17 31.60
CA ASP A 91 -2.60 11.76 31.83
C ASP A 91 -1.79 10.80 32.68
N PHE A 92 -0.54 10.60 32.38
CA PHE A 92 0.31 9.74 33.21
C PHE A 92 1.75 10.23 33.31
N VAL A 93 2.36 9.94 34.45
CA VAL A 93 3.77 10.16 34.73
C VAL A 93 4.35 8.87 35.29
N GLY A 94 5.30 8.28 34.56
CA GLY A 94 6.06 7.12 35.05
C GLY A 94 7.29 7.56 35.82
N MET A 95 7.50 6.97 36.98
CA MET A 95 8.62 7.25 37.87
C MET A 95 9.37 5.98 38.23
N LYS A 96 10.70 6.07 38.21
CA LYS A 96 11.60 5.05 38.71
C LYS A 96 12.39 5.68 39.86
N ASP A 97 12.37 5.03 41.03
CA ASP A 97 13.04 5.54 42.24
C ASP A 97 12.61 6.98 42.61
N GLY A 98 11.37 7.34 42.32
CA GLY A 98 10.80 8.66 42.61
C GLY A 98 11.13 9.76 41.58
N GLU A 99 11.85 9.43 40.51
CA GLU A 99 12.16 10.37 39.43
C GLU A 99 11.46 9.95 38.11
N ALA A 100 10.89 10.93 37.45
CA ALA A 100 10.25 10.71 36.11
C ALA A 100 11.31 10.26 35.09
N PHE A 101 10.99 9.22 34.32
CA PHE A 101 11.87 8.74 33.25
C PHE A 101 11.39 9.17 31.85
N ASP A 102 12.34 9.26 30.94
CA ASP A 102 12.05 9.65 29.56
C ASP A 102 11.09 8.69 28.87
N GLY A 103 10.08 9.25 28.19
CA GLY A 103 9.05 8.48 27.50
C GLY A 103 7.93 7.95 28.40
N GLY A 104 7.99 8.21 29.73
CA GLY A 104 6.99 7.78 30.70
C GLY A 104 5.90 8.78 31.00
N THR A 105 5.86 9.93 30.31
CA THR A 105 4.88 11.01 30.58
C THR A 105 4.10 11.31 29.31
N ALA A 106 2.77 11.41 29.45
CA ALA A 106 1.87 11.91 28.40
C ALA A 106 0.64 12.58 29.02
N GLU A 107 0.03 13.47 28.25
CA GLU A 107 -1.24 14.12 28.56
C GLU A 107 -2.25 13.82 27.45
N ASP A 108 -3.52 13.79 27.79
CA ASP A 108 -4.63 13.55 26.86
C ASP A 108 -4.44 12.29 25.99
N PHE A 109 -3.86 11.24 26.57
CA PHE A 109 -3.56 10.01 25.84
C PHE A 109 -4.78 9.09 25.78
N PRO A 110 -5.28 8.71 24.59
CA PRO A 110 -6.37 7.75 24.45
C PRO A 110 -5.84 6.32 24.55
N LEU A 111 -6.34 5.56 25.51
CA LEU A 111 -5.96 4.16 25.76
C LEU A 111 -7.21 3.27 25.73
N GLU A 112 -7.25 2.29 24.84
CA GLU A 112 -8.24 1.22 24.85
C GLU A 112 -7.87 0.15 25.87
N LEU A 113 -8.71 -0.03 26.88
CA LEU A 113 -8.50 -1.03 27.92
C LEU A 113 -8.69 -2.46 27.36
N GLY A 114 -7.71 -3.31 27.58
CA GLY A 114 -7.67 -4.67 27.02
C GLY A 114 -6.95 -4.77 25.66
N SER A 115 -6.41 -3.67 25.13
CA SER A 115 -5.64 -3.66 23.88
C SER A 115 -4.23 -4.25 24.00
N ASN A 116 -3.72 -4.42 25.19
CA ASN A 116 -2.33 -4.82 25.49
C ASN A 116 -1.27 -3.87 24.89
N SER A 117 -1.62 -2.60 24.76
CA SER A 117 -0.73 -1.56 24.22
C SER A 117 0.32 -1.11 25.23
N PHE A 118 0.05 -1.27 26.51
CA PHE A 118 0.91 -0.88 27.63
C PHE A 118 1.44 -2.12 28.36
N ILE A 119 2.38 -1.89 29.27
CA ILE A 119 2.96 -2.97 30.08
C ILE A 119 1.91 -3.63 30.97
N ASP A 120 2.15 -4.90 31.30
CA ASP A 120 1.23 -5.71 32.11
C ASP A 120 0.85 -5.01 33.42
N GLY A 121 -0.44 -5.02 33.72
CA GLY A 121 -1.02 -4.41 34.89
C GLY A 121 -1.42 -2.94 34.74
N PHE A 122 -1.00 -2.24 33.67
CA PHE A 122 -1.37 -0.84 33.47
C PHE A 122 -2.85 -0.71 33.11
N GLU A 123 -3.28 -1.39 32.06
CA GLU A 123 -4.67 -1.34 31.59
C GLU A 123 -5.62 -1.99 32.61
N GLU A 124 -5.23 -3.12 33.19
CA GLU A 124 -6.00 -3.82 34.23
C GLU A 124 -6.18 -2.96 35.48
N GLY A 125 -5.17 -2.16 35.82
CA GLY A 125 -5.22 -1.23 36.95
C GLY A 125 -6.19 -0.07 36.76
N LEU A 126 -6.57 0.24 35.54
CA LEU A 126 -7.54 1.28 35.19
C LEU A 126 -8.98 0.76 35.08
N VAL A 127 -9.18 -0.54 35.00
CA VAL A 127 -10.52 -1.14 35.04
C VAL A 127 -11.14 -0.85 36.41
N GLY A 128 -12.35 -0.30 36.41
CA GLY A 128 -13.03 0.10 37.64
C GLY A 128 -12.78 1.55 38.09
N ALA A 129 -11.91 2.27 37.36
CA ALA A 129 -11.67 3.69 37.64
C ALA A 129 -12.83 4.55 37.15
N GLU A 130 -13.14 5.62 37.89
CA GLU A 130 -14.13 6.62 37.49
C GLU A 130 -13.47 7.78 36.78
N ALA A 131 -14.22 8.46 35.90
CA ALA A 131 -13.75 9.69 35.28
C ALA A 131 -13.41 10.75 36.34
N GLY A 132 -12.26 11.39 36.19
CA GLY A 132 -11.73 12.38 37.12
C GLY A 132 -10.93 11.79 38.29
N SER A 133 -10.76 10.46 38.37
CA SER A 133 -9.98 9.81 39.41
C SER A 133 -8.47 9.85 39.14
N GLU A 134 -7.71 9.85 40.24
CA GLU A 134 -6.25 9.73 40.23
C GLU A 134 -5.84 8.40 40.82
N LEU A 135 -4.90 7.70 40.20
CA LEU A 135 -4.46 6.37 40.56
C LEU A 135 -2.92 6.30 40.54
N SER A 136 -2.36 5.54 41.45
CA SER A 136 -0.94 5.16 41.41
C SER A 136 -0.83 3.67 41.12
N LEU A 137 -0.18 3.30 40.03
CA LEU A 137 0.02 1.93 39.60
C LEU A 137 1.46 1.51 39.84
N ASN A 138 1.67 0.45 40.66
CA ASN A 138 2.98 -0.15 40.88
C ASN A 138 3.16 -1.28 39.86
N LEU A 139 4.06 -1.12 38.92
CA LEU A 139 4.24 -2.02 37.78
C LEU A 139 5.73 -2.40 37.63
N THR A 140 5.99 -3.48 36.90
CA THR A 140 7.32 -3.93 36.55
C THR A 140 7.40 -4.07 35.02
N PHE A 141 8.42 -3.45 34.42
CA PHE A 141 8.70 -3.64 33.00
C PHE A 141 9.11 -5.09 32.71
N PRO A 142 8.74 -5.68 31.57
CA PRO A 142 9.22 -6.99 31.14
C PRO A 142 10.76 -7.02 31.08
N GLU A 143 11.35 -8.19 31.35
CA GLU A 143 12.81 -8.35 31.29
C GLU A 143 13.38 -8.18 29.88
N ASP A 144 12.57 -8.45 28.87
CA ASP A 144 12.88 -8.31 27.45
C ASP A 144 12.43 -6.97 26.83
N TYR A 145 12.13 -5.98 27.68
CA TYR A 145 11.73 -4.66 27.21
C TYR A 145 12.84 -4.00 26.38
N PHE A 146 12.48 -3.35 25.28
CA PHE A 146 13.44 -2.81 24.30
C PHE A 146 14.40 -1.75 24.88
N ASN A 147 13.96 -1.00 25.89
CA ASN A 147 14.82 -0.07 26.64
C ASN A 147 15.49 -0.79 27.80
N ALA A 148 16.78 -1.05 27.68
CA ALA A 148 17.57 -1.78 28.69
C ALA A 148 17.58 -1.12 30.05
N ASP A 149 17.43 0.20 30.15
CA ASP A 149 17.41 0.93 31.44
C ASP A 149 16.12 0.71 32.21
N LEU A 150 15.05 0.30 31.55
CA LEU A 150 13.73 0.03 32.10
C LEU A 150 13.44 -1.47 32.22
N ALA A 151 14.09 -2.33 31.44
CA ALA A 151 13.86 -3.78 31.47
C ALA A 151 13.98 -4.36 32.87
N GLY A 152 12.94 -5.07 33.31
CA GLY A 152 12.88 -5.70 34.63
C GLY A 152 12.76 -4.73 35.80
N GLN A 153 12.64 -3.41 35.57
CA GLN A 153 12.61 -2.41 36.65
C GLN A 153 11.19 -2.20 37.18
N GLU A 154 11.11 -2.02 38.52
CA GLU A 154 9.89 -1.59 39.18
C GLU A 154 9.70 -0.08 38.99
N VAL A 155 8.50 0.31 38.61
CA VAL A 155 8.10 1.71 38.35
C VAL A 155 6.74 2.02 38.98
N VAL A 156 6.49 3.29 39.17
CA VAL A 156 5.18 3.79 39.59
C VAL A 156 4.65 4.71 38.51
N PHE A 157 3.44 4.46 38.04
CA PHE A 157 2.72 5.36 37.18
C PHE A 157 1.62 6.08 37.96
N ASP A 158 1.72 7.40 38.02
CA ASP A 158 0.63 8.23 38.50
C ASP A 158 -0.23 8.58 37.30
N VAL A 159 -1.50 8.17 37.34
CA VAL A 159 -2.45 8.26 36.24
C VAL A 159 -3.67 9.07 36.65
N THR A 160 -4.05 10.03 35.82
CA THR A 160 -5.33 10.74 35.92
C THR A 160 -6.25 10.28 34.82
N VAL A 161 -7.43 9.81 35.14
CA VAL A 161 -8.48 9.45 34.17
C VAL A 161 -9.31 10.67 33.86
N ASN A 162 -9.09 11.30 32.71
CA ASN A 162 -9.79 12.52 32.31
C ASN A 162 -11.23 12.24 31.88
N SER A 163 -11.42 11.21 31.06
CA SER A 163 -12.72 10.80 30.54
C SER A 163 -12.75 9.33 30.16
N ILE A 164 -13.93 8.79 30.03
CA ILE A 164 -14.20 7.41 29.62
C ILE A 164 -15.14 7.45 28.43
N GLU A 165 -14.83 6.71 27.36
CA GLU A 165 -15.68 6.51 26.20
C GLU A 165 -15.94 5.04 25.99
N GLU A 166 -17.19 4.69 25.71
CA GLU A 166 -17.56 3.36 25.24
C GLU A 166 -17.45 3.31 23.71
N LYS A 167 -16.73 2.30 23.21
CA LYS A 167 -16.64 1.99 21.79
C LYS A 167 -17.81 1.11 21.40
N LYS A 168 -18.68 1.62 20.52
CA LYS A 168 -19.82 0.89 19.96
C LYS A 168 -19.62 0.64 18.48
N GLU A 169 -20.08 -0.51 18.00
CA GLU A 169 -20.19 -0.76 16.56
C GLU A 169 -21.07 0.31 15.92
N ALA A 170 -20.57 0.88 14.81
CA ALA A 170 -21.36 1.83 14.04
C ALA A 170 -22.53 1.10 13.35
N VAL A 171 -23.66 1.78 13.28
CA VAL A 171 -24.84 1.36 12.53
C VAL A 171 -25.04 2.30 11.36
N LEU A 172 -25.35 1.74 10.19
CA LEU A 172 -25.64 2.57 9.02
C LEU A 172 -27.01 3.21 9.15
N ASP A 173 -27.03 4.44 9.65
CA ASP A 173 -28.18 5.30 9.76
C ASP A 173 -27.86 6.71 9.25
N GLU A 174 -28.84 7.59 9.26
CA GLU A 174 -28.65 8.98 8.81
C GLU A 174 -27.62 9.73 9.65
N ASN A 175 -27.52 9.46 10.94
CA ASN A 175 -26.53 10.07 11.81
C ASN A 175 -25.11 9.68 11.41
N PHE A 176 -24.89 8.39 11.10
CA PHE A 176 -23.61 7.90 10.59
C PHE A 176 -23.26 8.57 9.27
N VAL A 177 -24.20 8.59 8.33
CA VAL A 177 -24.02 9.18 7.00
C VAL A 177 -23.65 10.67 7.09
N GLN A 178 -24.35 11.44 7.90
CA GLN A 178 -24.11 12.88 8.08
C GLN A 178 -22.80 13.17 8.81
N ARG A 179 -22.38 12.29 9.71
CA ARG A 179 -21.10 12.38 10.42
C ARG A 179 -19.91 12.05 9.53
N MET A 180 -20.06 11.08 8.63
CA MET A 180 -18.96 10.50 7.86
C MET A 180 -18.87 11.00 6.42
N SER A 181 -19.89 11.69 5.92
CA SER A 181 -19.97 12.13 4.54
C SER A 181 -20.71 13.47 4.40
N ASP A 182 -20.74 13.99 3.18
CA ASP A 182 -21.53 15.18 2.83
C ASP A 182 -22.99 14.83 2.45
N PHE A 183 -23.34 13.53 2.49
CA PHE A 183 -24.69 13.05 2.22
C PHE A 183 -25.59 13.17 3.46
N THR A 184 -26.89 13.09 3.24
CA THR A 184 -27.90 13.19 4.30
C THR A 184 -28.65 11.89 4.53
N THR A 185 -28.75 11.03 3.52
CA THR A 185 -29.53 9.80 3.60
C THR A 185 -28.66 8.55 3.39
N VAL A 186 -29.11 7.43 3.95
CA VAL A 186 -28.49 6.12 3.76
C VAL A 186 -28.46 5.72 2.27
N ASP A 187 -29.56 6.00 1.55
CA ASP A 187 -29.63 5.66 0.12
C ASP A 187 -28.61 6.41 -0.73
N GLU A 188 -28.42 7.70 -0.46
CA GLU A 188 -27.36 8.49 -1.12
C GLU A 188 -25.96 7.94 -0.82
N PHE A 189 -25.69 7.59 0.41
CA PHE A 189 -24.40 7.01 0.82
C PHE A 189 -24.15 5.66 0.15
N LYS A 190 -25.15 4.77 0.10
CA LYS A 190 -25.05 3.49 -0.60
C LYS A 190 -24.85 3.66 -2.10
N ALA A 191 -25.56 4.60 -2.73
CA ALA A 191 -25.44 4.87 -4.15
C ALA A 191 -24.05 5.41 -4.51
N ASP A 192 -23.48 6.28 -3.69
CA ASP A 192 -22.12 6.81 -3.86
C ASP A 192 -21.06 5.71 -3.66
N THR A 193 -21.20 4.91 -2.63
CA THR A 193 -20.31 3.76 -2.38
C THR A 193 -20.34 2.76 -3.55
N LEU A 194 -21.52 2.46 -4.07
CA LEU A 194 -21.67 1.60 -5.24
C LEU A 194 -20.99 2.21 -6.48
N ALA A 195 -21.19 3.49 -6.73
CA ALA A 195 -20.57 4.18 -7.87
C ALA A 195 -19.04 4.18 -7.76
N ASP A 196 -18.49 4.39 -6.57
CA ASP A 196 -17.05 4.31 -6.33
C ASP A 196 -16.51 2.90 -6.59
N MET A 197 -17.21 1.86 -6.13
CA MET A 197 -16.82 0.46 -6.37
C MET A 197 -16.89 0.08 -7.85
N GLU A 198 -17.92 0.54 -8.55
CA GLU A 198 -18.04 0.34 -10.01
C GLU A 198 -16.90 1.03 -10.76
N GLN A 199 -16.55 2.26 -10.36
CA GLN A 199 -15.41 2.98 -10.93
C GLN A 199 -14.07 2.30 -10.64
N GLU A 200 -13.87 1.78 -9.43
CA GLU A 200 -12.69 0.99 -9.08
C GLU A 200 -12.57 -0.26 -9.97
N LYS A 201 -13.65 -1.00 -10.13
CA LYS A 201 -13.68 -2.19 -11.01
C LYS A 201 -13.46 -1.84 -12.48
N GLU A 202 -14.03 -0.73 -12.96
CA GLU A 202 -13.79 -0.25 -14.33
C GLU A 202 -12.31 0.09 -14.53
N THR A 203 -11.71 0.81 -13.62
CA THR A 203 -10.28 1.15 -13.67
C THR A 203 -9.41 -0.11 -13.66
N MET A 204 -9.70 -1.07 -12.78
CA MET A 204 -8.98 -2.34 -12.73
C MET A 204 -9.14 -3.15 -14.02
N ALA A 205 -10.37 -3.22 -14.56
CA ALA A 205 -10.66 -3.93 -15.81
C ALA A 205 -9.93 -3.29 -17.00
N GLU A 206 -9.90 -1.96 -17.08
CA GLU A 206 -9.17 -1.22 -18.13
C GLU A 206 -7.64 -1.42 -18.01
N ASN A 207 -7.09 -1.39 -16.82
CA ASN A 207 -5.67 -1.65 -16.60
C ASN A 207 -5.29 -3.09 -16.96
N GLN A 208 -6.14 -4.06 -16.59
CA GLN A 208 -5.92 -5.47 -16.96
C GLN A 208 -6.03 -5.67 -18.47
N LEU A 209 -6.96 -5.00 -19.11
CA LEU A 209 -7.15 -5.04 -20.56
C LEU A 209 -5.89 -4.52 -21.30
N GLU A 210 -5.34 -3.40 -20.84
CA GLU A 210 -4.11 -2.82 -21.38
C GLU A 210 -2.92 -3.77 -21.21
N TYR A 211 -2.76 -4.34 -20.02
CA TYR A 211 -1.72 -5.32 -19.74
C TYR A 211 -1.86 -6.58 -20.62
N ASP A 212 -3.06 -7.16 -20.68
CA ASP A 212 -3.31 -8.37 -21.47
C ASP A 212 -3.10 -8.13 -22.97
N ALA A 213 -3.51 -6.98 -23.49
CA ALA A 213 -3.30 -6.62 -24.88
C ALA A 213 -1.80 -6.48 -25.20
N PHE A 214 -1.06 -5.82 -24.35
CA PHE A 214 0.39 -5.65 -24.51
C PHE A 214 1.14 -6.98 -24.42
N MET A 215 0.78 -7.83 -23.45
CA MET A 215 1.37 -9.17 -23.30
C MET A 215 1.01 -10.07 -24.50
N ALA A 216 -0.19 -9.97 -25.05
CA ALA A 216 -0.54 -10.68 -26.27
C ALA A 216 0.32 -10.25 -27.48
N ALA A 217 0.58 -8.95 -27.60
CA ALA A 217 1.51 -8.45 -28.63
C ALA A 217 2.94 -8.96 -28.42
N LEU A 218 3.37 -9.05 -27.15
CA LEU A 218 4.67 -9.60 -26.77
C LEU A 218 4.76 -11.08 -27.17
N ASP A 219 3.74 -11.87 -26.83
CA ASP A 219 3.69 -13.31 -27.11
C ASP A 219 3.62 -13.61 -28.63
N ASN A 220 3.05 -12.71 -29.42
CA ASN A 220 2.99 -12.80 -30.87
C ASN A 220 4.35 -12.51 -31.54
N SER A 221 5.28 -11.92 -30.83
CA SER A 221 6.56 -11.46 -31.33
C SER A 221 7.69 -12.44 -31.01
N GLU A 222 8.77 -12.42 -31.76
CA GLU A 222 9.92 -13.29 -31.60
C GLU A 222 11.17 -12.47 -31.24
N PHE A 223 11.93 -12.95 -30.27
CA PHE A 223 13.08 -12.25 -29.70
C PHE A 223 14.33 -13.14 -29.62
N GLU A 224 15.48 -12.54 -29.78
CA GLU A 224 16.79 -13.09 -29.40
C GLU A 224 17.38 -12.15 -28.34
N LEU A 225 17.30 -12.56 -27.07
CA LEU A 225 17.79 -11.75 -25.96
C LEU A 225 19.30 -11.97 -25.77
N ASN A 226 19.98 -10.91 -25.34
CA ASN A 226 21.36 -10.98 -24.88
C ASN A 226 21.40 -11.49 -23.43
N GLU A 227 22.05 -12.63 -23.20
CA GLU A 227 22.13 -13.25 -21.87
C GLU A 227 22.79 -12.36 -20.82
N GLU A 228 23.77 -11.55 -21.21
CA GLU A 228 24.39 -10.56 -20.31
C GLU A 228 23.38 -9.49 -19.85
N ALA A 229 22.51 -9.04 -20.75
CA ALA A 229 21.44 -8.09 -20.40
C ALA A 229 20.39 -8.72 -19.48
N VAL A 230 20.03 -9.99 -19.73
CA VAL A 230 19.13 -10.75 -18.86
C VAL A 230 19.71 -10.84 -17.45
N GLU A 231 20.98 -11.19 -17.33
CA GLU A 231 21.65 -11.31 -16.03
C GLU A 231 21.72 -9.96 -15.31
N GLN A 232 22.08 -8.87 -16.00
CA GLN A 232 22.08 -7.52 -15.42
C GLN A 232 20.70 -7.13 -14.88
N GLN A 233 19.66 -7.40 -15.65
CA GLN A 233 18.29 -7.09 -15.25
C GLN A 233 17.85 -7.94 -14.05
N TYR A 234 18.19 -9.22 -14.05
CA TYR A 234 17.93 -10.13 -12.94
C TYR A 234 18.64 -9.68 -11.65
N GLU A 235 19.93 -9.37 -11.74
CA GLU A 235 20.71 -8.89 -10.59
C GLU A 235 20.13 -7.59 -10.02
N ALA A 236 19.78 -6.64 -10.89
CA ALA A 236 19.18 -5.37 -10.46
C ALA A 236 17.85 -5.58 -9.72
N GLN A 237 17.00 -6.48 -10.20
CA GLN A 237 15.75 -6.82 -9.53
C GLN A 237 16.00 -7.54 -8.20
N MET A 238 16.94 -8.49 -8.17
CA MET A 238 17.31 -9.19 -6.94
C MET A 238 17.84 -8.23 -5.87
N ASP A 239 18.70 -7.29 -6.25
CA ASP A 239 19.25 -6.26 -5.37
C ASP A 239 18.15 -5.35 -4.81
N TYR A 240 17.17 -5.00 -5.65
CA TYR A 240 16.00 -4.23 -5.21
C TYR A 240 15.21 -4.98 -4.13
N TYR A 241 14.85 -6.24 -4.36
CA TYR A 241 14.11 -7.04 -3.37
C TYR A 241 14.94 -7.25 -2.10
N THR A 242 16.23 -7.53 -2.23
CA THR A 242 17.12 -7.71 -1.09
C THR A 242 17.19 -6.46 -0.22
N SER A 243 17.35 -5.29 -0.84
CA SER A 243 17.37 -4.01 -0.14
C SER A 243 16.04 -3.69 0.54
N MET A 244 14.95 -3.98 -0.15
CA MET A 244 13.59 -3.78 0.37
C MET A 244 13.34 -4.62 1.62
N VAL A 245 13.62 -5.93 1.57
CA VAL A 245 13.36 -6.81 2.74
C VAL A 245 14.27 -6.49 3.91
N GLN A 246 15.52 -6.07 3.66
CA GLN A 246 16.43 -5.62 4.72
C GLN A 246 15.91 -4.38 5.43
N MET A 247 15.28 -3.45 4.70
CA MET A 247 14.65 -2.25 5.28
C MET A 247 13.55 -2.62 6.29
N TYR A 248 12.86 -3.74 6.07
CA TYR A 248 11.84 -4.27 6.99
C TYR A 248 12.40 -5.25 8.03
N GLY A 249 13.72 -5.42 8.09
CA GLY A 249 14.38 -6.32 9.04
C GLY A 249 14.14 -7.82 8.76
N MET A 250 13.78 -8.15 7.53
CA MET A 250 13.51 -9.52 7.09
C MET A 250 14.68 -10.09 6.27
N THR A 251 14.76 -11.42 6.18
CA THR A 251 15.60 -12.11 5.22
C THR A 251 14.85 -12.38 3.92
N MET A 252 15.57 -12.61 2.82
CA MET A 252 14.93 -13.03 1.56
C MET A 252 14.20 -14.36 1.70
N ASP A 253 14.76 -15.31 2.48
CA ASP A 253 14.10 -16.60 2.73
C ASP A 253 12.77 -16.45 3.46
N ASP A 254 12.72 -15.58 4.48
CA ASP A 254 11.47 -15.27 5.20
C ASP A 254 10.44 -14.60 4.28
N TYR A 255 10.92 -13.68 3.42
CA TYR A 255 10.06 -12.98 2.46
C TYR A 255 9.40 -13.96 1.48
N VAL A 256 10.19 -14.79 0.80
CA VAL A 256 9.63 -15.74 -0.18
C VAL A 256 8.74 -16.79 0.48
N ALA A 257 9.08 -17.25 1.69
CA ALA A 257 8.27 -18.18 2.47
C ALA A 257 6.91 -17.59 2.85
N ALA A 258 6.82 -16.29 3.11
CA ALA A 258 5.57 -15.59 3.39
C ALA A 258 4.56 -15.67 2.22
N PHE A 259 5.06 -15.81 0.98
CA PHE A 259 4.24 -16.02 -0.22
C PHE A 259 4.05 -17.51 -0.59
N GLY A 260 4.49 -18.43 0.26
CA GLY A 260 4.39 -19.87 0.00
C GLY A 260 5.31 -20.36 -1.10
N MET A 261 6.37 -19.62 -1.42
CA MET A 261 7.33 -19.93 -2.47
C MET A 261 8.65 -20.45 -1.90
N THR A 262 9.39 -21.19 -2.72
CA THR A 262 10.80 -21.50 -2.46
C THR A 262 11.68 -20.41 -3.07
N MET A 263 12.93 -20.29 -2.59
CA MET A 263 13.90 -19.37 -3.20
C MET A 263 14.16 -19.73 -4.68
N ASP A 264 14.23 -21.01 -5.02
CA ASP A 264 14.39 -21.45 -6.41
C ASP A 264 13.22 -21.00 -7.30
N ASP A 265 11.99 -21.10 -6.83
CA ASP A 265 10.81 -20.65 -7.58
C ASP A 265 10.82 -19.13 -7.75
N PHE A 266 11.18 -18.41 -6.71
CA PHE A 266 11.31 -16.95 -6.75
C PHE A 266 12.39 -16.50 -7.75
N GLN A 267 13.56 -17.14 -7.74
CA GLN A 267 14.63 -16.84 -8.69
C GLN A 267 14.22 -17.11 -10.14
N LYS A 268 13.47 -18.18 -10.40
CA LYS A 268 12.93 -18.48 -11.74
C LYS A 268 11.93 -17.44 -12.20
N GLU A 269 11.01 -17.02 -11.31
CA GLU A 269 10.04 -15.97 -11.62
C GLU A 269 10.76 -14.64 -11.88
N LEU A 270 11.76 -14.31 -11.09
CA LEU A 270 12.54 -13.09 -11.25
C LEU A 270 13.33 -13.09 -12.57
N ARG A 271 13.88 -14.24 -12.98
CA ARG A 271 14.53 -14.38 -14.27
C ARG A 271 13.56 -14.22 -15.43
N THR A 272 12.38 -14.82 -15.34
CA THR A 272 11.31 -14.63 -16.33
C THR A 272 10.88 -13.16 -16.41
N ALA A 273 10.76 -12.48 -15.27
CA ALA A 273 10.46 -11.05 -15.23
C ALA A 273 11.58 -10.21 -15.89
N ALA A 274 12.85 -10.56 -15.67
CA ALA A 274 13.99 -9.92 -16.32
C ALA A 274 13.95 -10.08 -17.85
N GLU A 275 13.68 -11.28 -18.34
CA GLU A 275 13.51 -11.53 -19.78
C GLU A 275 12.33 -10.74 -20.35
N ASN A 276 11.20 -10.72 -19.66
CA ASN A 276 10.02 -9.96 -20.09
C ASN A 276 10.29 -8.46 -20.13
N ALA A 277 11.03 -7.92 -19.18
CA ALA A 277 11.40 -6.50 -19.18
C ALA A 277 12.19 -6.13 -20.45
N LEU A 278 13.14 -6.95 -20.85
CA LEU A 278 13.91 -6.73 -22.09
C LEU A 278 13.04 -6.89 -23.35
N LYS A 279 12.17 -7.91 -23.38
CA LYS A 279 11.22 -8.09 -24.49
C LYS A 279 10.29 -6.91 -24.63
N GLN A 280 9.79 -6.37 -23.51
CA GLN A 280 8.93 -5.19 -23.51
C GLN A 280 9.66 -3.96 -24.05
N GLU A 281 10.91 -3.75 -23.65
CA GLU A 281 11.76 -2.67 -24.16
C GLU A 281 11.89 -2.75 -25.69
N LEU A 282 12.23 -3.93 -26.20
CA LEU A 282 12.39 -4.19 -27.63
C LEU A 282 11.07 -4.05 -28.41
N LEU A 283 9.96 -4.51 -27.84
CA LEU A 283 8.64 -4.38 -28.47
C LEU A 283 8.21 -2.90 -28.54
N VAL A 284 8.41 -2.14 -27.46
CA VAL A 284 8.09 -0.71 -27.43
C VAL A 284 8.85 0.03 -28.52
N ASP A 285 10.15 -0.20 -28.64
CA ASP A 285 10.98 0.43 -29.67
C ASP A 285 10.54 0.06 -31.08
N ALA A 286 10.23 -1.21 -31.32
CA ALA A 286 9.79 -1.69 -32.62
C ALA A 286 8.42 -1.09 -33.02
N VAL A 287 7.46 -1.06 -32.13
CA VAL A 287 6.15 -0.45 -32.37
C VAL A 287 6.27 1.06 -32.57
N ALA A 288 7.08 1.72 -31.76
CA ALA A 288 7.32 3.16 -31.89
C ALA A 288 7.93 3.52 -33.26
N GLU A 289 8.88 2.74 -33.73
CA GLU A 289 9.49 2.90 -35.06
C GLU A 289 8.49 2.67 -36.18
N GLU A 290 7.75 1.56 -36.13
CA GLU A 290 6.74 1.20 -37.15
C GLU A 290 5.63 2.27 -37.25
N GLU A 291 5.15 2.76 -36.10
CA GLU A 291 4.08 3.76 -36.02
C GLU A 291 4.59 5.21 -36.07
N LYS A 292 5.90 5.41 -36.08
CA LYS A 292 6.58 6.74 -36.08
C LYS A 292 6.11 7.60 -34.92
N LEU A 293 6.08 7.01 -33.73
CA LEU A 293 5.64 7.69 -32.51
C LEU A 293 6.73 8.61 -32.00
N GLU A 294 6.33 9.81 -31.62
CA GLU A 294 7.16 10.79 -30.93
C GLU A 294 6.54 11.14 -29.58
N VAL A 295 7.38 11.32 -28.57
CA VAL A 295 6.93 11.74 -27.24
C VAL A 295 6.65 13.24 -27.25
N THR A 296 5.44 13.61 -26.82
CA THR A 296 4.99 15.00 -26.70
C THR A 296 4.93 15.43 -25.23
N ASP A 297 4.76 16.72 -24.98
CA ASP A 297 4.53 17.23 -23.63
C ASP A 297 3.22 16.72 -23.04
N GLU A 298 2.20 16.43 -23.86
CA GLU A 298 0.99 15.77 -23.40
C GLU A 298 1.27 14.36 -22.87
N ASP A 299 2.12 13.60 -23.54
CA ASP A 299 2.53 12.26 -23.08
C ASP A 299 3.32 12.33 -21.76
N ARG A 300 4.23 13.31 -21.63
CA ARG A 300 4.97 13.56 -20.38
C ARG A 300 4.04 13.95 -19.23
N GLN A 301 3.03 14.77 -19.52
CA GLN A 301 2.04 15.20 -18.52
C GLN A 301 1.22 14.01 -18.00
N LYS A 302 0.85 13.06 -18.85
CA LYS A 302 0.16 11.83 -18.43
C LYS A 302 0.99 11.03 -17.44
N VAL A 303 2.31 10.95 -17.64
CA VAL A 303 3.22 10.31 -16.68
C VAL A 303 3.25 11.10 -15.36
N ALA A 304 3.45 12.41 -15.43
CA ALA A 304 3.50 13.27 -14.26
C ALA A 304 2.20 13.21 -13.42
N ASP A 305 1.05 13.16 -14.07
CA ASP A 305 -0.27 13.04 -13.42
C ASP A 305 -0.39 11.74 -12.62
N GLN A 306 0.15 10.64 -13.12
CA GLN A 306 0.16 9.37 -12.39
C GLN A 306 1.02 9.42 -11.13
N TYR A 307 2.10 10.20 -11.13
CA TYR A 307 2.96 10.42 -9.97
C TYR A 307 2.47 11.58 -9.07
N GLY A 308 1.36 12.22 -9.43
CA GLY A 308 0.79 13.33 -8.66
C GLY A 308 1.66 14.59 -8.65
N THR A 309 2.41 14.83 -9.72
CA THR A 309 3.36 15.92 -9.83
C THR A 309 3.32 16.59 -11.23
N ASP A 310 4.28 17.42 -11.55
CA ASP A 310 4.42 18.07 -12.85
C ASP A 310 5.64 17.56 -13.64
N ILE A 311 5.70 17.92 -14.92
CA ILE A 311 6.77 17.50 -15.84
C ILE A 311 8.14 17.94 -15.33
N GLN A 312 8.28 19.16 -14.81
CA GLN A 312 9.56 19.68 -14.35
C GLN A 312 10.10 18.89 -13.17
N ASN A 313 9.23 18.58 -12.20
CA ASN A 313 9.61 17.76 -11.06
C ASN A 313 10.01 16.34 -11.48
N MET A 314 9.31 15.76 -12.45
CA MET A 314 9.70 14.46 -13.02
C MET A 314 11.08 14.51 -13.68
N LYS A 315 11.39 15.56 -14.45
CA LYS A 315 12.70 15.75 -15.07
C LYS A 315 13.81 15.94 -14.04
N ASP A 316 13.54 16.69 -12.99
CA ASP A 316 14.51 16.96 -11.91
C ASP A 316 14.79 15.71 -11.08
N THR A 317 13.77 14.87 -10.85
CA THR A 317 13.87 13.66 -10.01
C THR A 317 14.45 12.47 -10.77
N TYR A 318 14.01 12.22 -11.99
CA TYR A 318 14.31 10.99 -12.75
C TYR A 318 15.14 11.25 -14.03
N GLY A 319 15.24 12.49 -14.47
CA GLY A 319 15.86 12.87 -15.74
C GLY A 319 14.88 12.86 -16.92
N GLU A 320 15.20 13.64 -17.95
CA GLU A 320 14.38 13.79 -19.15
C GLU A 320 14.29 12.47 -19.96
N GLU A 321 15.40 11.76 -20.08
CA GLU A 321 15.46 10.51 -20.83
C GLU A 321 14.56 9.42 -20.21
N ALA A 322 14.58 9.27 -18.88
CA ALA A 322 13.71 8.31 -18.17
C ALA A 322 12.23 8.70 -18.28
N LEU A 323 11.91 9.98 -18.19
CA LEU A 323 10.56 10.48 -18.38
C LEU A 323 10.05 10.18 -19.80
N ASP A 324 10.85 10.48 -20.82
CA ASP A 324 10.50 10.22 -22.21
C ASP A 324 10.35 8.74 -22.49
N ARG A 325 11.19 7.91 -21.90
CA ARG A 325 11.08 6.44 -22.01
C ARG A 325 9.76 5.94 -21.43
N THR A 326 9.42 6.37 -20.24
CA THR A 326 8.15 5.99 -19.58
C THR A 326 6.94 6.49 -20.40
N ALA A 327 7.01 7.71 -20.89
CA ALA A 327 5.95 8.27 -21.75
C ALA A 327 5.77 7.47 -23.03
N LEU A 328 6.86 7.03 -23.66
CA LEU A 328 6.81 6.19 -24.86
C LEU A 328 6.21 4.81 -24.57
N VAL A 329 6.58 4.19 -23.46
CA VAL A 329 6.00 2.90 -23.02
C VAL A 329 4.48 3.03 -22.88
N TYR A 330 4.01 4.04 -22.18
CA TYR A 330 2.57 4.28 -21.99
C TYR A 330 1.85 4.54 -23.32
N LYS A 331 2.48 5.30 -24.21
CA LYS A 331 1.92 5.58 -25.53
C LYS A 331 1.77 4.33 -26.38
N VAL A 332 2.75 3.44 -26.37
CA VAL A 332 2.69 2.16 -27.09
C VAL A 332 1.65 1.23 -26.46
N GLN A 333 1.62 1.11 -25.14
CA GLN A 333 0.62 0.31 -24.43
C GLN A 333 -0.80 0.78 -24.75
N ALA A 334 -1.05 2.08 -24.73
CA ALA A 334 -2.33 2.66 -25.10
C ALA A 334 -2.70 2.38 -26.58
N LEU A 335 -1.74 2.47 -27.49
CA LEU A 335 -1.97 2.16 -28.90
C LEU A 335 -2.38 0.70 -29.10
N VAL A 336 -1.70 -0.23 -28.44
CA VAL A 336 -2.03 -1.66 -28.51
C VAL A 336 -3.43 -1.92 -27.96
N LYS A 337 -3.74 -1.36 -26.78
CA LYS A 337 -5.05 -1.46 -26.14
C LYS A 337 -6.17 -0.90 -27.03
N ASP A 338 -5.99 0.31 -27.56
CA ASP A 338 -7.01 1.01 -28.34
C ASP A 338 -7.34 0.29 -29.65
N ASN A 339 -6.42 -0.50 -30.18
CA ASN A 339 -6.60 -1.33 -31.36
C ASN A 339 -6.97 -2.78 -31.06
N ALA A 340 -7.09 -3.16 -29.79
CA ALA A 340 -7.43 -4.53 -29.40
C ALA A 340 -8.91 -4.86 -29.71
N VAL A 341 -9.16 -6.13 -29.96
CA VAL A 341 -10.51 -6.68 -30.11
C VAL A 341 -10.95 -7.25 -28.78
N VAL A 342 -11.89 -6.57 -28.14
CA VAL A 342 -12.44 -6.96 -26.83
C VAL A 342 -13.58 -7.96 -27.05
N LYS A 343 -13.48 -9.14 -26.44
CA LYS A 343 -14.49 -10.22 -26.47
C LYS A 343 -15.27 -10.34 -25.18
#